data_1e9842b03908db5d5d37376e443ddc83
#
_entry.id   1e9842b03908db5d5d37376e443ddc83
#
_cell.length_a   1.000
_cell.length_b   1.000
_cell.length_c   1.000
_cell.angle_alpha   90.00
_cell.angle_beta   90.00
_cell.angle_gamma   90.00
#
_symmetry.space_group_name_H-M   'P 1'
#
loop_
_entity.id
_entity.type
_entity.pdbx_description
1 polymer ?
#
loop_
_entity_poly.entity_id
_entity_poly.type
_entity_poly.pdbx_seq_one_letter_code
_entity_poly.pdbx_strand_id
1 'polypeptide(L)'
;MMLPESSYLQFTPDLKICRILNGMWQVSGGHGRINKKAAIESMFNYVDAGFTTWDLADHYGPAEDFIGEFRRQLIASRGEEAVKNIQAFTKWVPRPGKMTKAIVEENINISLRRMDVKCLDLMQFHWWEYQDSNYLDALKYMADLQTEGKIKHLALTNFDTEHLQIITEAGIKIVSNQVQYSLVDRRPQVNMAKFCQEHDIKLFSYGSLCGGLLSEKYLDKPEPRGFDLNTTSLKKYKNMVNAWGGWSLLQELLSTLKLIADKHQVSMANVAVNYILNQPAVGGVIVGARLGIAEHLEDNARVFGFSLDGEDVDKIDAVCQQSRNLYELIGDCGDEYRR
;
A
#
# COMPACT_ATOMS: atom_id res chain seq x y z
N MET A 1 -0.49 18.09 15.31
CA MET A 1 -1.80 18.24 14.59
C MET A 1 -2.49 16.90 14.69
N MET A 2 -3.74 16.80 15.13
CA MET A 2 -4.48 15.54 15.10
C MET A 2 -5.22 15.43 13.76
N LEU A 3 -5.20 14.25 13.17
CA LEU A 3 -5.93 13.97 11.93
C LEU A 3 -7.46 14.08 12.16
N PRO A 4 -8.25 14.56 11.18
CA PRO A 4 -9.71 14.59 11.29
C PRO A 4 -10.29 13.17 11.29
N GLU A 5 -11.51 12.99 11.79
CA GLU A 5 -12.16 11.67 11.84
C GLU A 5 -12.31 11.03 10.44
N SER A 6 -12.48 11.84 9.40
CA SER A 6 -12.53 11.41 7.99
C SER A 6 -11.27 10.70 7.49
N SER A 7 -10.15 10.84 8.21
CA SER A 7 -8.90 10.12 7.90
C SER A 7 -8.90 8.66 8.32
N TYR A 8 -9.92 8.24 9.06
CA TYR A 8 -10.05 6.86 9.53
C TYR A 8 -11.22 6.16 8.84
N LEU A 9 -11.08 4.85 8.72
CA LEU A 9 -12.08 3.94 8.17
C LEU A 9 -12.34 2.82 9.19
N GLN A 10 -13.62 2.56 9.52
CA GLN A 10 -13.99 1.27 10.11
C GLN A 10 -13.86 0.22 9.01
N PHE A 11 -12.69 -0.43 8.96
CA PHE A 11 -12.31 -1.32 7.87
C PHE A 11 -13.03 -2.68 7.95
N THR A 12 -13.09 -3.22 9.15
CA THR A 12 -13.94 -4.35 9.54
C THR A 12 -14.66 -3.99 10.84
N PRO A 13 -15.67 -4.74 11.31
CA PRO A 13 -16.38 -4.42 12.54
C PRO A 13 -15.49 -4.23 13.78
N ASP A 14 -14.29 -4.83 13.76
CA ASP A 14 -13.35 -4.88 14.88
C ASP A 14 -11.98 -4.26 14.56
N LEU A 15 -11.84 -3.59 13.41
CA LEU A 15 -10.58 -2.97 12.97
C LEU A 15 -10.81 -1.60 12.34
N LYS A 16 -10.42 -0.54 13.05
CA LYS A 16 -10.37 0.83 12.54
C LYS A 16 -8.95 1.15 12.10
N ILE A 17 -8.79 1.78 10.94
CA ILE A 17 -7.50 2.09 10.33
C ILE A 17 -7.38 3.55 9.94
N CYS A 18 -6.17 4.10 9.92
CA CYS A 18 -5.88 5.33 9.19
C CYS A 18 -5.85 5.01 7.68
N ARG A 19 -6.51 5.83 6.86
CA ARG A 19 -6.60 5.61 5.40
C ARG A 19 -5.31 5.93 4.64
N ILE A 20 -4.35 6.61 5.28
CA ILE A 20 -2.95 6.63 4.84
C ILE A 20 -2.20 5.60 5.67
N LEU A 21 -1.70 4.56 5.02
CA LEU A 21 -0.89 3.52 5.62
C LEU A 21 0.60 3.87 5.45
N ASN A 22 1.36 3.75 6.53
CA ASN A 22 2.80 4.02 6.55
C ASN A 22 3.55 2.84 5.93
N GLY A 23 3.96 2.96 4.66
CA GLY A 23 4.65 1.90 3.93
C GLY A 23 6.10 1.75 4.36
N MET A 24 6.51 0.56 4.78
CA MET A 24 7.86 0.28 5.26
C MET A 24 8.78 -0.38 4.22
N TRP A 25 8.41 -0.40 2.94
CA TRP A 25 9.29 -0.88 1.87
C TRP A 25 10.65 -0.16 1.84
N GLN A 26 10.68 1.11 2.25
CA GLN A 26 11.90 1.92 2.27
C GLN A 26 12.95 1.41 3.27
N VAL A 27 12.57 0.64 4.29
CA VAL A 27 13.53 0.06 5.25
C VAL A 27 14.17 -1.25 4.75
N SER A 28 13.74 -1.77 3.60
CA SER A 28 14.30 -2.99 2.99
C SER A 28 15.75 -2.86 2.49
N GLY A 29 16.32 -1.64 2.52
CA GLY A 29 17.69 -1.36 2.05
C GLY A 29 17.77 -0.84 0.61
N GLY A 30 16.73 -0.98 -0.20
CA GLY A 30 16.68 -0.47 -1.59
C GLY A 30 16.61 1.06 -1.72
N HIS A 31 16.53 1.79 -0.60
CA HIS A 31 16.37 3.25 -0.53
C HIS A 31 17.42 3.93 0.37
N GLY A 32 18.52 3.25 0.67
CA GLY A 32 19.59 3.72 1.54
C GLY A 32 19.61 3.04 2.92
N ARG A 33 20.65 3.34 3.70
CA ARG A 33 20.78 2.81 5.06
C ARG A 33 19.88 3.58 6.02
N ILE A 34 19.13 2.84 6.85
CA ILE A 34 18.29 3.40 7.91
C ILE A 34 18.94 3.13 9.26
N ASN A 35 19.03 4.17 10.10
CA ASN A 35 19.42 4.04 11.49
C ASN A 35 18.23 3.54 12.30
N LYS A 36 18.35 2.37 12.96
CA LYS A 36 17.27 1.75 13.74
C LYS A 36 16.69 2.72 14.80
N LYS A 37 17.55 3.40 15.57
CA LYS A 37 17.10 4.31 16.64
C LYS A 37 16.28 5.46 16.06
N ALA A 38 16.81 6.15 15.04
CA ALA A 38 16.10 7.24 14.37
C ALA A 38 14.80 6.76 13.71
N ALA A 39 14.77 5.54 13.15
CA ALA A 39 13.55 4.98 12.59
C ALA A 39 12.47 4.76 13.65
N ILE A 40 12.82 4.19 14.81
CA ILE A 40 11.87 3.99 15.92
C ILE A 40 11.37 5.33 16.46
N GLU A 41 12.27 6.33 16.67
CA GLU A 41 11.89 7.68 17.08
C GLU A 41 10.90 8.32 16.09
N SER A 42 11.15 8.17 14.80
CA SER A 42 10.24 8.63 13.75
C SER A 42 8.86 7.95 13.84
N MET A 43 8.79 6.66 14.19
CA MET A 43 7.50 5.97 14.34
C MET A 43 6.63 6.60 15.45
N PHE A 44 7.21 7.09 16.53
CA PHE A 44 6.47 7.85 17.55
C PHE A 44 5.85 9.12 16.96
N ASN A 45 6.61 9.87 16.14
CA ASN A 45 6.10 11.09 15.49
C ASN A 45 4.89 10.79 14.57
N TYR A 46 4.95 9.67 13.80
CA TYR A 46 3.83 9.24 12.97
C TYR A 46 2.59 8.95 13.80
N VAL A 47 2.73 8.20 14.88
CA VAL A 47 1.60 7.83 15.76
C VAL A 47 1.05 9.07 16.47
N ASP A 48 1.90 9.97 16.95
CA ASP A 48 1.49 11.21 17.59
C ASP A 48 0.76 12.16 16.63
N ALA A 49 1.07 12.08 15.34
CA ALA A 49 0.34 12.78 14.30
C ALA A 49 -0.96 12.07 13.87
N GLY A 50 -1.25 10.84 14.37
CA GLY A 50 -2.46 10.09 14.05
C GLY A 50 -2.31 9.04 12.94
N PHE A 51 -1.13 8.88 12.34
CA PHE A 51 -0.84 7.86 11.32
C PHE A 51 -0.52 6.52 11.99
N THR A 52 -1.54 5.79 12.40
CA THR A 52 -1.43 4.61 13.28
C THR A 52 -1.33 3.28 12.54
N THR A 53 -1.54 3.25 11.22
CA THR A 53 -1.58 2.02 10.43
C THR A 53 -0.30 1.85 9.60
N TRP A 54 0.35 0.69 9.74
CA TRP A 54 1.64 0.36 9.14
C TRP A 54 1.51 -0.78 8.13
N ASP A 55 2.18 -0.66 6.99
CA ASP A 55 2.26 -1.70 5.97
C ASP A 55 3.68 -2.25 5.87
N LEU A 56 3.83 -3.54 6.12
CA LEU A 56 5.08 -4.27 6.21
C LEU A 56 5.10 -5.50 5.29
N ALA A 57 6.19 -6.26 5.33
CA ALA A 57 6.29 -7.61 4.78
C ALA A 57 7.43 -8.39 5.45
N ASP A 58 7.37 -9.70 5.37
CA ASP A 58 8.38 -10.66 5.85
C ASP A 58 9.78 -10.40 5.23
N HIS A 59 9.81 -9.91 3.98
CA HIS A 59 11.02 -9.66 3.20
C HIS A 59 11.41 -8.16 3.12
N TYR A 60 10.77 -7.26 3.87
CA TYR A 60 11.16 -5.85 3.93
C TYR A 60 12.31 -5.61 4.92
N GLY A 61 13.34 -6.46 4.89
CA GLY A 61 14.47 -6.36 5.80
C GLY A 61 14.02 -6.38 7.26
N PRO A 62 14.37 -5.37 8.08
CA PRO A 62 14.03 -5.34 9.51
C PRO A 62 12.64 -4.77 9.83
N ALA A 63 11.73 -4.60 8.86
CA ALA A 63 10.46 -3.90 9.08
C ALA A 63 9.61 -4.51 10.21
N GLU A 64 9.49 -5.85 10.25
CA GLU A 64 8.75 -6.55 11.31
C GLU A 64 9.44 -6.42 12.67
N ASP A 65 10.78 -6.44 12.70
CA ASP A 65 11.54 -6.23 13.95
C ASP A 65 11.41 -4.78 14.45
N PHE A 66 11.31 -3.80 13.54
CA PHE A 66 11.11 -2.40 13.91
C PHE A 66 9.75 -2.18 14.56
N ILE A 67 8.68 -2.74 14.00
CA ILE A 67 7.35 -2.60 14.63
C ILE A 67 7.28 -3.32 15.98
N GLY A 68 7.93 -4.48 16.13
CA GLY A 68 8.03 -5.17 17.42
C GLY A 68 8.78 -4.34 18.47
N GLU A 69 9.93 -3.78 18.10
CA GLU A 69 10.70 -2.90 18.99
C GLU A 69 9.93 -1.63 19.34
N PHE A 70 9.30 -0.99 18.34
CA PHE A 70 8.46 0.18 18.56
C PHE A 70 7.33 -0.11 19.56
N ARG A 71 6.63 -1.25 19.43
CA ARG A 71 5.56 -1.65 20.35
C ARG A 71 6.08 -1.80 21.79
N ARG A 72 7.23 -2.46 21.99
CA ARG A 72 7.84 -2.59 23.31
C ARG A 72 8.16 -1.21 23.94
N GLN A 73 8.77 -0.31 23.16
CA GLN A 73 9.09 1.03 23.64
C GLN A 73 7.84 1.87 23.90
N LEU A 74 6.80 1.72 23.09
CA LEU A 74 5.52 2.40 23.28
C LEU A 74 4.83 1.93 24.57
N ILE A 75 4.79 0.62 24.83
CA ILE A 75 4.29 0.04 26.08
C ILE A 75 5.10 0.55 27.29
N ALA A 76 6.42 0.50 27.19
CA ALA A 76 7.29 0.93 28.30
C ALA A 76 7.13 2.43 28.63
N SER A 77 6.86 3.27 27.63
CA SER A 77 6.74 4.72 27.81
C SER A 77 5.32 5.22 28.08
N ARG A 78 4.27 4.52 27.57
CA ARG A 78 2.88 5.00 27.58
C ARG A 78 1.86 3.96 28.06
N GLY A 79 2.30 2.76 28.41
CA GLY A 79 1.45 1.66 28.88
C GLY A 79 0.79 0.84 27.73
N GLU A 80 0.18 -0.29 28.11
CA GLU A 80 -0.41 -1.25 27.16
C GLU A 80 -1.57 -0.69 26.33
N GLU A 81 -2.32 0.28 26.84
CA GLU A 81 -3.43 0.90 26.11
C GLU A 81 -2.96 1.64 24.84
N ALA A 82 -1.74 2.17 24.85
CA ALA A 82 -1.21 2.94 23.72
C ALA A 82 -1.04 2.10 22.44
N VAL A 83 -0.81 0.79 22.55
CA VAL A 83 -0.64 -0.09 21.38
C VAL A 83 -1.94 -0.56 20.78
N LYS A 84 -3.09 -0.41 21.46
CA LYS A 84 -4.40 -0.84 20.94
C LYS A 84 -4.81 -0.09 19.67
N ASN A 85 -4.31 1.13 19.50
CA ASN A 85 -4.59 1.95 18.33
C ASN A 85 -3.55 1.77 17.21
N ILE A 86 -2.59 0.86 17.36
CA ILE A 86 -1.54 0.59 16.37
C ILE A 86 -1.93 -0.63 15.56
N GLN A 87 -2.14 -0.46 14.26
CA GLN A 87 -2.37 -1.53 13.33
C GLN A 87 -1.10 -1.79 12.52
N ALA A 88 -0.72 -3.04 12.37
CA ALA A 88 0.44 -3.44 11.58
C ALA A 88 0.10 -4.62 10.68
N PHE A 89 0.06 -4.34 9.38
CA PHE A 89 -0.30 -5.27 8.32
C PHE A 89 0.98 -5.82 7.71
N THR A 90 1.23 -7.11 7.88
CA THR A 90 2.39 -7.73 7.26
C THR A 90 2.01 -8.59 6.05
N LYS A 91 3.00 -9.00 5.29
CA LYS A 91 2.82 -9.86 4.11
C LYS A 91 3.69 -11.10 4.25
N TRP A 92 3.16 -12.21 3.78
CA TRP A 92 3.92 -13.42 3.54
C TRP A 92 4.05 -13.64 2.02
N VAL A 93 5.30 -13.73 1.55
CA VAL A 93 5.64 -13.81 0.13
C VAL A 93 6.52 -15.06 -0.10
N PRO A 94 5.92 -16.27 -0.01
CA PRO A 94 6.65 -17.51 -0.16
C PRO A 94 7.13 -17.72 -1.61
N ARG A 95 8.09 -18.62 -1.77
CA ARG A 95 8.36 -19.20 -3.08
C ARG A 95 7.24 -20.19 -3.44
N PRO A 96 6.79 -20.23 -4.71
CA PRO A 96 5.84 -21.24 -5.17
C PRO A 96 6.32 -22.65 -4.88
N GLY A 97 5.39 -23.56 -4.65
CA GLY A 97 5.66 -24.96 -4.34
C GLY A 97 4.67 -25.52 -3.30
N LYS A 98 4.87 -26.77 -2.92
CA LYS A 98 3.98 -27.47 -2.01
C LYS A 98 3.81 -26.71 -0.68
N MET A 99 2.57 -26.39 -0.35
CA MET A 99 2.20 -25.78 0.92
C MET A 99 1.64 -26.83 1.87
N THR A 100 2.19 -26.88 3.09
CA THR A 100 1.70 -27.71 4.18
C THR A 100 1.36 -26.86 5.38
N LYS A 101 0.50 -27.34 6.27
CA LYS A 101 0.17 -26.63 7.51
C LYS A 101 1.44 -26.21 8.28
N ALA A 102 2.43 -27.10 8.38
CA ALA A 102 3.67 -26.82 9.10
C ALA A 102 4.48 -25.66 8.48
N ILE A 103 4.57 -25.60 7.13
CA ILE A 103 5.27 -24.50 6.43
C ILE A 103 4.55 -23.18 6.69
N VAL A 104 3.23 -23.14 6.54
CA VAL A 104 2.43 -21.94 6.78
C VAL A 104 2.57 -21.48 8.23
N GLU A 105 2.36 -22.38 9.18
CA GLU A 105 2.43 -22.08 10.61
C GLU A 105 3.82 -21.58 11.04
N GLU A 106 4.89 -22.18 10.54
CA GLU A 106 6.26 -21.75 10.85
C GLU A 106 6.49 -20.29 10.40
N ASN A 107 6.09 -19.94 9.17
CA ASN A 107 6.28 -18.60 8.65
C ASN A 107 5.42 -17.55 9.39
N ILE A 108 4.16 -17.86 9.68
CA ILE A 108 3.31 -16.97 10.48
C ILE A 108 3.88 -16.78 11.88
N ASN A 109 4.38 -17.84 12.51
CA ASN A 109 5.03 -17.74 13.82
C ASN A 109 6.32 -16.90 13.80
N ILE A 110 7.04 -16.84 12.67
CA ILE A 110 8.19 -15.91 12.50
C ILE A 110 7.71 -14.47 12.57
N SER A 111 6.68 -14.10 11.81
CA SER A 111 6.11 -12.75 11.82
C SER A 111 5.57 -12.37 13.21
N LEU A 112 4.84 -13.28 13.87
CA LEU A 112 4.35 -13.06 15.25
C LEU A 112 5.49 -12.74 16.23
N ARG A 113 6.59 -13.50 16.17
CA ARG A 113 7.76 -13.27 17.04
C ARG A 113 8.46 -11.94 16.72
N ARG A 114 8.70 -11.63 15.44
CA ARG A 114 9.38 -10.37 15.03
C ARG A 114 8.57 -9.15 15.42
N MET A 115 7.26 -9.20 15.20
CA MET A 115 6.34 -8.11 15.52
C MET A 115 5.96 -8.03 17.00
N ASP A 116 6.38 -9.01 17.80
CA ASP A 116 6.10 -9.14 19.24
C ASP A 116 4.60 -9.08 19.56
N VAL A 117 3.83 -9.93 18.87
CA VAL A 117 2.38 -10.04 19.03
C VAL A 117 1.93 -11.50 19.09
N LYS A 118 0.77 -11.73 19.70
CA LYS A 118 0.12 -13.06 19.73
C LYS A 118 -0.80 -13.30 18.53
N CYS A 119 -1.28 -12.22 17.91
CA CYS A 119 -2.19 -12.23 16.78
C CYS A 119 -1.80 -11.13 15.79
N LEU A 120 -1.70 -11.43 14.51
CA LEU A 120 -1.47 -10.45 13.44
C LEU A 120 -2.79 -9.74 13.12
N ASP A 121 -2.79 -8.41 13.06
CA ASP A 121 -3.98 -7.62 12.74
C ASP A 121 -4.53 -7.97 11.35
N LEU A 122 -3.62 -8.09 10.38
CA LEU A 122 -3.94 -8.47 9.01
C LEU A 122 -2.71 -9.12 8.37
N MET A 123 -2.91 -10.30 7.80
CA MET A 123 -1.91 -11.03 7.02
C MET A 123 -2.25 -10.96 5.55
N GLN A 124 -1.37 -10.35 4.75
CA GLN A 124 -1.47 -10.25 3.31
C GLN A 124 -0.66 -11.36 2.65
N PHE A 125 -1.28 -12.13 1.77
CA PHE A 125 -0.62 -13.23 1.09
C PHE A 125 -0.31 -12.85 -0.35
N HIS A 126 0.89 -13.16 -0.84
CA HIS A 126 1.32 -13.01 -2.23
C HIS A 126 1.66 -14.36 -2.83
N TRP A 127 1.29 -14.56 -4.11
CA TRP A 127 1.69 -15.72 -4.87
C TRP A 127 2.25 -15.32 -6.23
N TRP A 128 3.35 -15.96 -6.66
CA TRP A 128 4.08 -15.57 -7.87
C TRP A 128 3.56 -16.21 -9.15
N GLU A 129 3.03 -17.42 -9.06
CA GLU A 129 2.75 -18.25 -10.25
C GLU A 129 1.43 -18.98 -10.11
N TYR A 130 0.46 -18.62 -10.92
CA TYR A 130 -0.90 -19.19 -10.83
C TYR A 130 -1.03 -20.60 -11.42
N GLN A 131 -0.05 -21.06 -12.24
CA GLN A 131 -0.01 -22.46 -12.69
C GLN A 131 0.22 -23.42 -11.52
N ASP A 132 0.81 -22.94 -10.43
CA ASP A 132 0.91 -23.65 -9.15
C ASP A 132 -0.25 -23.24 -8.23
N SER A 133 -1.27 -24.12 -8.11
CA SER A 133 -2.46 -23.87 -7.31
C SER A 133 -2.29 -24.04 -5.79
N ASN A 134 -1.06 -24.32 -5.30
CA ASN A 134 -0.80 -24.48 -3.87
C ASN A 134 -1.09 -23.21 -3.04
N TYR A 135 -1.34 -22.06 -3.69
CA TYR A 135 -1.83 -20.87 -2.99
C TYR A 135 -3.17 -21.11 -2.28
N LEU A 136 -4.04 -21.96 -2.83
CA LEU A 136 -5.32 -22.32 -2.18
C LEU A 136 -5.09 -23.12 -0.90
N ASP A 137 -4.13 -24.05 -0.90
CA ASP A 137 -3.79 -24.80 0.31
C ASP A 137 -3.16 -23.89 1.37
N ALA A 138 -2.26 -22.98 0.96
CA ALA A 138 -1.70 -21.97 1.87
C ALA A 138 -2.80 -21.13 2.52
N LEU A 139 -3.75 -20.62 1.72
CA LEU A 139 -4.86 -19.79 2.22
C LEU A 139 -5.79 -20.57 3.16
N LYS A 140 -6.09 -21.86 2.89
CA LYS A 140 -6.85 -22.71 3.80
C LYS A 140 -6.16 -22.87 5.14
N TYR A 141 -4.84 -23.17 5.16
CA TYR A 141 -4.09 -23.27 6.41
C TYR A 141 -3.99 -21.93 7.15
N MET A 142 -3.92 -20.79 6.44
CA MET A 142 -4.03 -19.48 7.08
C MET A 142 -5.41 -19.21 7.68
N ALA A 143 -6.48 -19.70 7.05
CA ALA A 143 -7.83 -19.63 7.62
C ALA A 143 -7.97 -20.49 8.89
N ASP A 144 -7.29 -21.66 8.96
CA ASP A 144 -7.16 -22.41 10.20
C ASP A 144 -6.46 -21.59 11.29
N LEU A 145 -5.34 -20.92 10.96
CA LEU A 145 -4.61 -20.07 11.90
C LEU A 145 -5.42 -18.82 12.31
N GLN A 146 -6.33 -18.35 11.47
CA GLN A 146 -7.29 -17.31 11.84
C GLN A 146 -8.28 -17.85 12.89
N THR A 147 -8.79 -19.06 12.71
CA THR A 147 -9.65 -19.72 13.70
C THR A 147 -8.91 -19.99 15.02
N GLU A 148 -7.61 -20.31 14.95
CA GLU A 148 -6.73 -20.46 16.12
C GLU A 148 -6.38 -19.12 16.81
N GLY A 149 -6.76 -17.96 16.24
CA GLY A 149 -6.51 -16.62 16.78
C GLY A 149 -5.09 -16.10 16.56
N LYS A 150 -4.31 -16.68 15.65
CA LYS A 150 -2.96 -16.20 15.27
C LYS A 150 -3.01 -15.11 14.20
N ILE A 151 -4.08 -15.07 13.40
CA ILE A 151 -4.35 -14.08 12.36
C ILE A 151 -5.77 -13.55 12.61
N LYS A 152 -5.93 -12.24 12.64
CA LYS A 152 -7.24 -11.62 12.82
C LYS A 152 -8.00 -11.53 11.49
N HIS A 153 -7.33 -11.04 10.44
CA HIS A 153 -7.90 -10.91 9.10
C HIS A 153 -6.95 -11.42 8.02
N LEU A 154 -7.51 -12.13 7.02
CA LEU A 154 -6.80 -12.55 5.82
C LEU A 154 -6.99 -11.54 4.70
N ALA A 155 -5.91 -11.29 3.99
CA ALA A 155 -5.86 -10.38 2.86
C ALA A 155 -4.91 -10.92 1.78
N LEU A 156 -4.93 -10.26 0.64
CA LEU A 156 -4.09 -10.61 -0.50
C LEU A 156 -3.24 -9.41 -0.92
N THR A 157 -2.19 -9.68 -1.68
CA THR A 157 -1.44 -8.64 -2.40
C THR A 157 -1.08 -9.13 -3.80
N ASN A 158 -1.34 -8.29 -4.80
CA ASN A 158 -1.10 -8.54 -6.21
C ASN A 158 -1.85 -9.77 -6.78
N PHE A 159 -3.02 -10.09 -6.27
CA PHE A 159 -3.91 -11.03 -6.92
C PHE A 159 -4.74 -10.31 -7.98
N ASP A 160 -4.92 -10.95 -9.14
CA ASP A 160 -5.80 -10.49 -10.20
C ASP A 160 -7.27 -10.77 -9.86
N THR A 161 -8.19 -10.26 -10.67
CA THR A 161 -9.64 -10.39 -10.42
C THR A 161 -10.11 -11.82 -10.55
N GLU A 162 -9.57 -12.61 -11.50
CA GLU A 162 -9.93 -14.01 -11.70
C GLU A 162 -9.59 -14.85 -10.46
N HIS A 163 -8.37 -14.67 -9.92
CA HIS A 163 -7.94 -15.43 -8.74
C HIS A 163 -8.59 -14.95 -7.44
N LEU A 164 -9.00 -13.67 -7.36
CA LEU A 164 -9.89 -13.21 -6.30
C LEU A 164 -11.23 -13.98 -6.33
N GLN A 165 -11.80 -14.17 -7.52
CA GLN A 165 -13.03 -14.92 -7.69
C GLN A 165 -12.85 -16.38 -7.26
N ILE A 166 -11.82 -17.06 -7.74
CA ILE A 166 -11.51 -18.46 -7.39
C ILE A 166 -11.38 -18.63 -5.87
N ILE A 167 -10.68 -17.72 -5.20
CA ILE A 167 -10.47 -17.76 -3.75
C ILE A 167 -11.80 -17.55 -3.00
N THR A 168 -12.61 -16.60 -3.47
CA THR A 168 -13.93 -16.31 -2.88
C THR A 168 -14.90 -17.50 -3.06
N GLU A 169 -14.94 -18.10 -4.25
CA GLU A 169 -15.73 -19.29 -4.56
C GLU A 169 -15.27 -20.53 -3.76
N ALA A 170 -13.99 -20.60 -3.41
CA ALA A 170 -13.46 -21.63 -2.48
C ALA A 170 -13.89 -21.40 -1.01
N GLY A 171 -14.68 -20.36 -0.72
CA GLY A 171 -15.19 -20.05 0.62
C GLY A 171 -14.17 -19.39 1.55
N ILE A 172 -13.04 -18.90 1.03
CA ILE A 172 -12.02 -18.23 1.83
C ILE A 172 -12.36 -16.75 1.92
N LYS A 173 -12.59 -16.26 3.15
CA LYS A 173 -12.96 -14.88 3.39
C LYS A 173 -11.71 -13.99 3.36
N ILE A 174 -11.66 -13.08 2.40
CA ILE A 174 -10.60 -12.08 2.20
C ILE A 174 -11.18 -10.68 2.45
N VAL A 175 -10.49 -9.86 3.23
CA VAL A 175 -10.97 -8.50 3.56
C VAL A 175 -10.34 -7.40 2.70
N SER A 176 -9.17 -7.66 2.09
CA SER A 176 -8.54 -6.70 1.16
C SER A 176 -7.61 -7.37 0.16
N ASN A 177 -7.36 -6.67 -0.95
CA ASN A 177 -6.28 -6.95 -1.88
C ASN A 177 -5.41 -5.68 -2.05
N GLN A 178 -4.11 -5.81 -1.83
CA GLN A 178 -3.17 -4.71 -2.01
C GLN A 178 -2.60 -4.73 -3.42
N VAL A 179 -2.83 -3.66 -4.21
CA VAL A 179 -2.45 -3.60 -5.62
C VAL A 179 -1.82 -2.26 -5.98
N GLN A 180 -1.08 -2.24 -7.09
CA GLN A 180 -0.61 -0.99 -7.67
C GLN A 180 -1.82 -0.21 -8.20
N TYR A 181 -1.97 1.03 -7.70
CA TYR A 181 -3.04 1.92 -8.14
C TYR A 181 -2.58 3.38 -8.03
N SER A 182 -2.60 4.09 -9.14
CA SER A 182 -2.20 5.49 -9.23
C SER A 182 -2.90 6.16 -10.41
N LEU A 183 -2.66 7.45 -10.63
CA LEU A 183 -3.13 8.15 -11.82
C LEU A 183 -2.52 7.58 -13.12
N VAL A 184 -1.33 6.99 -13.03
CA VAL A 184 -0.65 6.33 -14.15
C VAL A 184 -1.13 4.89 -14.33
N ASP A 185 -1.43 4.18 -13.26
CA ASP A 185 -1.91 2.79 -13.31
C ASP A 185 -3.34 2.68 -12.79
N ARG A 186 -4.29 2.68 -13.70
CA ARG A 186 -5.73 2.64 -13.42
C ARG A 186 -6.34 1.26 -13.70
N ARG A 187 -5.53 0.21 -13.84
CA ARG A 187 -6.02 -1.17 -14.10
C ARG A 187 -7.08 -1.64 -13.10
N PRO A 188 -7.02 -1.29 -11.80
CA PRO A 188 -8.08 -1.69 -10.86
C PRO A 188 -9.50 -1.22 -11.27
N GLN A 189 -9.61 -0.14 -12.04
CA GLN A 189 -10.92 0.40 -12.49
C GLN A 189 -11.61 -0.48 -13.54
N VAL A 190 -10.86 -1.37 -14.22
CA VAL A 190 -11.43 -2.16 -15.31
C VAL A 190 -12.40 -3.22 -14.79
N ASN A 191 -11.95 -4.08 -13.86
CA ASN A 191 -12.77 -5.17 -13.32
C ASN A 191 -12.70 -5.24 -11.78
N MET A 192 -11.50 -5.06 -11.21
CA MET A 192 -11.22 -5.38 -9.81
C MET A 192 -12.02 -4.53 -8.82
N ALA A 193 -12.14 -3.22 -9.04
CA ALA A 193 -12.86 -2.34 -8.13
C ALA A 193 -14.34 -2.74 -8.01
N LYS A 194 -14.98 -3.11 -9.13
CA LYS A 194 -16.36 -3.59 -9.13
C LYS A 194 -16.49 -4.90 -8.38
N PHE A 195 -15.64 -5.89 -8.70
CA PHE A 195 -15.62 -7.18 -8.00
C PHE A 195 -15.42 -6.99 -6.47
N CYS A 196 -14.48 -6.16 -6.09
CA CYS A 196 -14.19 -5.89 -4.68
C CYS A 196 -15.38 -5.25 -3.96
N GLN A 197 -16.13 -4.32 -4.61
CA GLN A 197 -17.34 -3.74 -4.04
C GLN A 197 -18.44 -4.78 -3.84
N GLU A 198 -18.64 -5.67 -4.82
CA GLU A 198 -19.68 -6.71 -4.77
C GLU A 198 -19.41 -7.77 -3.69
N HIS A 199 -18.12 -7.96 -3.30
CA HIS A 199 -17.69 -8.96 -2.32
C HIS A 199 -17.21 -8.37 -0.98
N ASP A 200 -17.42 -7.06 -0.74
CA ASP A 200 -16.95 -6.33 0.44
C ASP A 200 -15.44 -6.47 0.70
N ILE A 201 -14.66 -6.54 -0.37
CA ILE A 201 -13.20 -6.53 -0.34
C ILE A 201 -12.72 -5.09 -0.54
N LYS A 202 -11.77 -4.62 0.27
CA LYS A 202 -11.19 -3.28 0.11
C LYS A 202 -9.87 -3.36 -0.65
N LEU A 203 -9.58 -2.31 -1.41
CA LEU A 203 -8.27 -2.17 -2.06
C LEU A 203 -7.35 -1.33 -1.18
N PHE A 204 -6.13 -1.81 -0.97
CA PHE A 204 -5.02 -0.99 -0.51
C PHE A 204 -4.13 -0.65 -1.69
N SER A 205 -3.96 0.65 -1.94
CA SER A 205 -3.26 1.14 -3.13
C SER A 205 -1.81 1.45 -2.80
N TYR A 206 -0.86 0.79 -3.46
CA TYR A 206 0.55 1.20 -3.40
C TYR A 206 0.98 1.84 -4.73
N GLY A 207 2.11 2.54 -4.69
CA GLY A 207 2.64 3.21 -5.88
C GLY A 207 1.87 4.45 -6.33
N SER A 208 0.96 4.97 -5.50
CA SER A 208 0.07 6.08 -5.83
C SER A 208 0.80 7.37 -6.20
N LEU A 209 2.05 7.53 -5.76
CA LEU A 209 2.94 8.64 -6.12
C LEU A 209 3.97 8.28 -7.20
N CYS A 210 3.86 7.10 -7.82
CA CYS A 210 4.81 6.63 -8.83
C CYS A 210 6.28 6.75 -8.39
N GLY A 211 6.58 6.33 -7.15
CA GLY A 211 7.93 6.44 -6.58
C GLY A 211 8.43 7.86 -6.36
N GLY A 212 7.53 8.84 -6.35
CA GLY A 212 7.80 10.27 -6.22
C GLY A 212 7.81 11.03 -7.56
N LEU A 213 7.51 10.38 -8.68
CA LEU A 213 7.40 11.05 -9.99
C LEU A 213 6.20 11.99 -10.06
N LEU A 214 5.13 11.74 -9.30
CA LEU A 214 3.98 12.64 -9.19
C LEU A 214 4.23 13.69 -8.09
N SER A 215 5.17 14.60 -8.34
CA SER A 215 5.53 15.68 -7.43
C SER A 215 6.13 16.88 -8.16
N GLU A 216 6.17 18.01 -7.49
CA GLU A 216 6.74 19.27 -7.96
C GLU A 216 8.20 19.14 -8.42
N LYS A 217 8.91 18.17 -7.85
CA LYS A 217 10.32 17.90 -8.18
C LYS A 217 10.54 17.62 -9.66
N TYR A 218 9.54 17.04 -10.34
CA TYR A 218 9.64 16.61 -11.74
C TYR A 218 8.87 17.48 -12.72
N LEU A 219 8.10 18.44 -12.24
CA LEU A 219 7.39 19.40 -13.09
C LEU A 219 8.39 20.26 -13.87
N ASP A 220 8.17 20.39 -15.16
CA ASP A 220 9.02 21.14 -16.10
C ASP A 220 10.49 20.69 -16.12
N LYS A 221 10.74 19.42 -15.76
CA LYS A 221 12.09 18.84 -15.79
C LYS A 221 12.28 17.94 -16.99
N PRO A 222 13.52 17.84 -17.48
CA PRO A 222 13.86 16.84 -18.49
C PRO A 222 13.63 15.43 -17.95
N GLU A 223 13.42 14.51 -18.85
CA GLU A 223 13.21 13.10 -18.53
C GLU A 223 14.42 12.52 -17.79
N PRO A 224 14.23 11.96 -16.56
CA PRO A 224 15.30 11.40 -15.79
C PRO A 224 15.88 10.14 -16.46
N ARG A 225 17.21 10.02 -16.47
CA ARG A 225 17.94 8.91 -17.09
C ARG A 225 19.05 8.40 -16.19
N GLY A 226 19.38 7.13 -16.32
CA GLY A 226 20.56 6.54 -15.69
C GLY A 226 20.64 6.79 -14.19
N PHE A 227 21.60 7.61 -13.77
CA PHE A 227 21.87 7.89 -12.35
C PHE A 227 20.78 8.69 -11.64
N ASP A 228 19.91 9.40 -12.39
CA ASP A 228 18.78 10.12 -11.80
C ASP A 228 17.75 9.15 -11.20
N LEU A 229 17.70 7.93 -11.71
CA LEU A 229 16.82 6.84 -11.23
C LEU A 229 17.55 6.02 -10.14
N ASN A 230 17.82 6.66 -9.02
CA ASN A 230 18.69 6.13 -7.96
C ASN A 230 17.99 5.18 -6.95
N THR A 231 16.69 4.92 -7.10
CA THR A 231 15.95 3.96 -6.26
C THR A 231 15.24 2.90 -7.11
N THR A 232 15.02 1.72 -6.51
CA THR A 232 14.25 0.65 -7.15
C THR A 232 12.85 1.12 -7.55
N SER A 233 12.19 1.91 -6.70
CA SER A 233 10.86 2.46 -6.98
C SER A 233 10.87 3.41 -8.18
N LEU A 234 11.82 4.35 -8.25
CA LEU A 234 11.92 5.27 -9.39
C LEU A 234 12.11 4.53 -10.73
N LYS A 235 12.96 3.50 -10.75
CA LYS A 235 13.16 2.68 -11.96
C LYS A 235 11.88 1.97 -12.38
N LYS A 236 11.21 1.29 -11.43
CA LYS A 236 9.96 0.58 -11.67
C LYS A 236 8.90 1.52 -12.24
N TYR A 237 8.62 2.63 -11.56
CA TYR A 237 7.54 3.54 -11.97
C TYR A 237 7.88 4.36 -13.21
N LYS A 238 9.18 4.63 -13.47
CA LYS A 238 9.57 5.22 -14.76
C LYS A 238 9.24 4.30 -15.93
N ASN A 239 9.42 2.98 -15.77
CA ASN A 239 9.01 2.01 -16.77
C ASN A 239 7.48 2.00 -16.97
N MET A 240 6.70 2.11 -15.89
CA MET A 240 5.25 2.24 -15.98
C MET A 240 4.83 3.51 -16.71
N VAL A 241 5.46 4.65 -16.43
CA VAL A 241 5.23 5.91 -17.14
C VAL A 241 5.54 5.74 -18.63
N ASN A 242 6.63 5.07 -18.99
CA ASN A 242 6.98 4.79 -20.38
C ASN A 242 5.92 3.92 -21.09
N ALA A 243 5.41 2.92 -20.39
CA ALA A 243 4.34 2.07 -20.91
C ALA A 243 3.02 2.84 -21.04
N TRP A 244 2.69 3.71 -20.11
CA TRP A 244 1.46 4.49 -20.03
C TRP A 244 1.31 5.56 -21.12
N GLY A 245 2.34 6.35 -21.38
CA GLY A 245 2.26 7.45 -22.38
C GLY A 245 3.56 8.21 -22.53
N GLY A 246 4.57 7.86 -21.72
CA GLY A 246 5.89 8.50 -21.74
C GLY A 246 5.96 9.80 -20.95
N TRP A 247 7.13 10.44 -21.07
CA TRP A 247 7.45 11.62 -20.25
C TRP A 247 6.62 12.85 -20.60
N SER A 248 6.30 13.05 -21.89
CA SER A 248 5.49 14.19 -22.32
C SER A 248 4.10 14.18 -21.70
N LEU A 249 3.41 13.03 -21.75
CA LEU A 249 2.09 12.89 -21.14
C LEU A 249 2.16 13.01 -19.62
N LEU A 250 3.25 12.52 -18.99
CA LEU A 250 3.46 12.74 -17.55
C LEU A 250 3.60 14.24 -17.24
N GLN A 251 4.27 15.04 -18.06
CA GLN A 251 4.37 16.48 -17.85
C GLN A 251 3.01 17.18 -17.95
N GLU A 252 2.13 16.76 -18.86
CA GLU A 252 0.75 17.25 -18.94
C GLU A 252 -0.03 16.91 -17.65
N LEU A 253 0.12 15.68 -17.16
CA LEU A 253 -0.49 15.28 -15.89
C LEU A 253 0.06 16.12 -14.73
N LEU A 254 1.37 16.31 -14.64
CA LEU A 254 1.99 17.12 -13.59
C LEU A 254 1.51 18.58 -13.65
N SER A 255 1.41 19.17 -14.83
CA SER A 255 0.88 20.53 -15.00
C SER A 255 -0.59 20.63 -14.54
N THR A 256 -1.40 19.62 -14.86
CA THR A 256 -2.79 19.52 -14.39
C THR A 256 -2.87 19.39 -12.87
N LEU A 257 -2.05 18.51 -12.29
CA LEU A 257 -1.98 18.35 -10.84
C LEU A 257 -1.53 19.63 -10.13
N LYS A 258 -0.60 20.38 -10.75
CA LYS A 258 -0.13 21.67 -10.20
C LYS A 258 -1.26 22.70 -10.14
N LEU A 259 -2.05 22.85 -11.21
CA LEU A 259 -3.20 23.76 -11.23
C LEU A 259 -4.21 23.42 -10.14
N ILE A 260 -4.50 22.13 -9.95
CA ILE A 260 -5.44 21.67 -8.91
C ILE A 260 -4.83 21.86 -7.52
N ALA A 261 -3.54 21.56 -7.35
CA ALA A 261 -2.82 21.75 -6.10
C ALA A 261 -2.83 23.22 -5.64
N ASP A 262 -2.61 24.16 -6.59
CA ASP A 262 -2.67 25.60 -6.32
C ASP A 262 -4.07 26.05 -5.92
N LYS A 263 -5.11 25.55 -6.59
CA LYS A 263 -6.52 25.84 -6.27
C LYS A 263 -6.84 25.47 -4.82
N HIS A 264 -6.37 24.30 -4.38
CA HIS A 264 -6.64 23.76 -3.03
C HIS A 264 -5.56 24.10 -1.99
N GLN A 265 -4.48 24.78 -2.37
CA GLN A 265 -3.33 25.13 -1.51
C GLN A 265 -2.67 23.90 -0.85
N VAL A 266 -2.51 22.84 -1.64
CA VAL A 266 -1.90 21.56 -1.24
C VAL A 266 -0.76 21.18 -2.19
N SER A 267 -0.04 20.08 -1.92
CA SER A 267 0.95 19.53 -2.84
C SER A 267 0.30 18.72 -3.97
N MET A 268 1.01 18.57 -5.10
CA MET A 268 0.59 17.68 -6.18
C MET A 268 0.45 16.23 -5.70
N ALA A 269 1.29 15.81 -4.75
CA ALA A 269 1.21 14.51 -4.10
C ALA A 269 -0.12 14.34 -3.34
N ASN A 270 -0.59 15.39 -2.65
CA ASN A 270 -1.89 15.37 -1.97
C ASN A 270 -3.05 15.18 -2.96
N VAL A 271 -3.01 15.86 -4.10
CA VAL A 271 -4.03 15.71 -5.16
C VAL A 271 -4.05 14.27 -5.66
N ALA A 272 -2.89 13.70 -6.00
CA ALA A 272 -2.79 12.33 -6.49
C ALA A 272 -3.28 11.29 -5.46
N VAL A 273 -2.92 11.44 -4.18
CA VAL A 273 -3.36 10.55 -3.11
C VAL A 273 -4.85 10.70 -2.84
N ASN A 274 -5.37 11.94 -2.78
CA ASN A 274 -6.80 12.22 -2.57
C ASN A 274 -7.66 11.62 -3.69
N TYR A 275 -7.24 11.75 -4.96
CA TYR A 275 -7.93 11.13 -6.07
C TYR A 275 -8.07 9.61 -5.89
N ILE A 276 -6.99 8.92 -5.52
CA ILE A 276 -7.01 7.47 -5.33
C ILE A 276 -7.82 7.07 -4.09
N LEU A 277 -7.71 7.80 -2.97
CA LEU A 277 -8.49 7.52 -1.77
C LEU A 277 -10.01 7.57 -2.00
N ASN A 278 -10.46 8.37 -2.98
CA ASN A 278 -11.87 8.52 -3.28
C ASN A 278 -12.38 7.57 -4.39
N GLN A 279 -11.52 6.68 -4.89
CA GLN A 279 -11.94 5.68 -5.87
C GLN A 279 -12.76 4.55 -5.22
N PRO A 280 -13.69 3.92 -5.97
CA PRO A 280 -14.47 2.80 -5.50
C PRO A 280 -13.60 1.66 -4.92
N ALA A 281 -14.08 1.03 -3.86
CA ALA A 281 -13.42 -0.05 -3.12
C ALA A 281 -12.11 0.32 -2.40
N VAL A 282 -11.54 1.52 -2.58
CA VAL A 282 -10.28 1.90 -1.93
C VAL A 282 -10.48 2.17 -0.44
N GLY A 283 -9.92 1.29 0.40
CA GLY A 283 -9.89 1.43 1.86
C GLY A 283 -8.77 2.35 2.35
N GLY A 284 -7.63 2.33 1.66
CA GLY A 284 -6.49 3.17 2.04
C GLY A 284 -5.38 3.20 0.98
N VAL A 285 -4.50 4.19 1.14
CA VAL A 285 -3.34 4.41 0.28
C VAL A 285 -2.06 4.25 1.08
N ILE A 286 -1.12 3.46 0.57
CA ILE A 286 0.18 3.23 1.19
C ILE A 286 1.14 4.31 0.70
N VAL A 287 1.57 5.16 1.62
CA VAL A 287 2.59 6.19 1.39
C VAL A 287 3.89 5.75 2.04
N GLY A 288 4.99 5.77 1.28
CA GLY A 288 6.29 5.32 1.77
C GLY A 288 6.80 6.17 2.93
N ALA A 289 7.07 5.55 4.07
CA ALA A 289 7.66 6.18 5.24
C ALA A 289 9.19 6.06 5.19
N ARG A 290 9.88 7.21 5.06
CA ARG A 290 11.35 7.27 5.07
C ARG A 290 11.85 7.51 6.51
N LEU A 291 11.58 6.54 7.37
CA LEU A 291 11.79 6.62 8.82
C LEU A 291 13.21 7.08 9.20
N GLY A 292 13.30 8.14 9.98
CA GLY A 292 14.56 8.73 10.42
C GLY A 292 15.36 9.46 9.32
N ILE A 293 14.78 9.67 8.12
CA ILE A 293 15.43 10.36 7.00
C ILE A 293 14.62 11.58 6.58
N ALA A 294 13.33 11.43 6.35
CA ALA A 294 12.43 12.50 5.94
C ALA A 294 11.00 12.16 6.40
N GLU A 295 10.38 13.08 7.09
CA GLU A 295 9.00 12.97 7.56
C GLU A 295 8.14 13.97 6.79
N HIS A 296 7.06 13.49 6.17
CA HIS A 296 6.11 14.30 5.42
C HIS A 296 4.74 14.35 6.11
N LEU A 297 4.74 14.32 7.45
CA LEU A 297 3.52 14.18 8.26
C LEU A 297 2.52 15.29 8.02
N GLU A 298 2.98 16.55 8.05
CA GLU A 298 2.12 17.71 7.83
C GLU A 298 1.55 17.74 6.41
N ASP A 299 2.36 17.41 5.42
CA ASP A 299 1.91 17.34 4.03
C ASP A 299 0.91 16.20 3.84
N ASN A 300 1.23 14.99 4.32
CA ASN A 300 0.32 13.84 4.25
C ASN A 300 -1.02 14.11 4.96
N ALA A 301 -1.03 14.87 6.05
CA ALA A 301 -2.27 15.22 6.76
C ALA A 301 -3.19 16.11 5.93
N ARG A 302 -2.65 16.94 5.04
CA ARG A 302 -3.42 17.83 4.15
C ARG A 302 -4.29 17.07 3.16
N VAL A 303 -3.96 15.79 2.86
CA VAL A 303 -4.80 14.92 2.01
C VAL A 303 -6.25 14.87 2.49
N PHE A 304 -6.49 14.98 3.79
CA PHE A 304 -7.81 14.91 4.40
C PHE A 304 -8.48 16.28 4.60
N GLY A 305 -7.79 17.35 4.23
CA GLY A 305 -8.25 18.74 4.43
C GLY A 305 -9.00 19.35 3.25
N PHE A 306 -9.13 18.64 2.12
CA PHE A 306 -9.82 19.12 0.93
C PHE A 306 -10.52 17.98 0.20
N SER A 307 -11.35 18.34 -0.77
CA SER A 307 -12.00 17.38 -1.68
C SER A 307 -11.87 17.88 -3.11
N LEU A 308 -11.54 16.97 -4.03
CA LEU A 308 -11.59 17.25 -5.46
C LEU A 308 -13.04 17.42 -5.89
N ASP A 309 -13.36 18.46 -6.64
CA ASP A 309 -14.65 18.62 -7.28
C ASP A 309 -14.70 17.91 -8.65
N GLY A 310 -15.87 17.94 -9.30
CA GLY A 310 -16.08 17.29 -10.60
C GLY A 310 -15.15 17.85 -11.68
N GLU A 311 -14.89 19.17 -11.68
CA GLU A 311 -13.99 19.80 -12.66
C GLU A 311 -12.53 19.34 -12.48
N ASP A 312 -12.09 19.18 -11.23
CA ASP A 312 -10.74 18.66 -10.92
C ASP A 312 -10.58 17.22 -11.43
N VAL A 313 -11.58 16.38 -11.15
CA VAL A 313 -11.60 14.98 -11.61
C VAL A 313 -11.62 14.89 -13.12
N ASP A 314 -12.47 15.67 -13.79
CA ASP A 314 -12.58 15.69 -15.24
C ASP A 314 -11.27 16.11 -15.92
N LYS A 315 -10.55 17.09 -15.36
CA LYS A 315 -9.24 17.52 -15.86
C LYS A 315 -8.19 16.41 -15.74
N ILE A 316 -8.14 15.72 -14.61
CA ILE A 316 -7.24 14.58 -14.42
C ILE A 316 -7.58 13.46 -15.40
N ASP A 317 -8.86 13.12 -15.53
CA ASP A 317 -9.34 12.05 -16.39
C ASP A 317 -9.09 12.33 -17.87
N ALA A 318 -9.25 13.58 -18.31
CA ALA A 318 -8.96 14.00 -19.69
C ALA A 318 -7.49 13.76 -20.08
N VAL A 319 -6.55 13.97 -19.19
CA VAL A 319 -5.14 13.64 -19.44
C VAL A 319 -4.93 12.12 -19.42
N CYS A 320 -5.47 11.43 -18.41
CA CYS A 320 -5.30 9.99 -18.28
C CYS A 320 -5.91 9.20 -19.46
N GLN A 321 -6.98 9.70 -20.08
CA GLN A 321 -7.61 9.09 -21.26
C GLN A 321 -6.74 9.11 -22.51
N GLN A 322 -5.72 9.96 -22.58
CA GLN A 322 -4.76 9.99 -23.69
C GLN A 322 -3.70 8.87 -23.59
N SER A 323 -3.68 8.16 -22.47
CA SER A 323 -2.70 7.12 -22.23
C SER A 323 -3.00 5.83 -22.99
N ARG A 324 -1.99 4.98 -23.12
CA ARG A 324 -2.18 3.60 -23.57
C ARG A 324 -2.89 2.77 -22.50
N ASN A 325 -3.69 1.81 -22.94
CA ASN A 325 -4.38 0.91 -22.05
C ASN A 325 -3.37 -0.08 -21.40
N LEU A 326 -3.00 0.17 -20.15
CA LEU A 326 -2.09 -0.70 -19.41
C LEU A 326 -2.69 -2.09 -19.13
N TYR A 327 -4.01 -2.22 -19.07
CA TYR A 327 -4.65 -3.51 -18.90
C TYR A 327 -4.41 -4.42 -20.13
N GLU A 328 -4.49 -3.88 -21.33
CA GLU A 328 -4.16 -4.63 -22.57
C GLU A 328 -2.67 -4.91 -22.70
N LEU A 329 -1.81 -4.01 -22.23
CA LEU A 329 -0.36 -4.12 -22.36
C LEU A 329 0.27 -5.05 -21.32
N ILE A 330 -0.26 -5.05 -20.10
CA ILE A 330 0.33 -5.72 -18.93
C ILE A 330 -0.55 -6.87 -18.46
N GLY A 331 -1.86 -6.73 -18.54
CA GLY A 331 -2.84 -7.61 -17.90
C GLY A 331 -3.47 -6.97 -16.67
N ASP A 332 -4.15 -7.77 -15.86
CA ASP A 332 -4.79 -7.32 -14.62
C ASP A 332 -3.75 -6.98 -13.52
N CYS A 333 -4.22 -6.53 -12.38
CA CYS A 333 -3.38 -6.19 -11.23
C CYS A 333 -2.55 -7.39 -10.78
N GLY A 334 -1.24 -7.18 -10.64
CA GLY A 334 -0.31 -8.23 -10.24
C GLY A 334 0.36 -8.98 -11.39
N ASP A 335 -0.18 -8.92 -12.61
CA ASP A 335 0.42 -9.59 -13.77
C ASP A 335 1.82 -9.05 -14.11
N GLU A 336 2.13 -7.81 -13.69
CA GLU A 336 3.47 -7.25 -13.82
C GLU A 336 4.54 -8.04 -13.06
N TYR A 337 4.16 -8.94 -12.16
CA TYR A 337 5.06 -9.81 -11.39
C TYR A 337 5.10 -11.25 -11.89
N ARG A 338 4.28 -11.61 -12.88
CA ARG A 338 4.06 -13.01 -13.34
C ARG A 338 4.50 -13.26 -14.77
N ARG A 339 5.35 -12.43 -15.33
CA ARG A 339 5.88 -12.55 -16.69
C ARG A 339 7.23 -13.24 -16.73
#